data_a8c6855792c4debe9f4a51e35174bcf6
#
_entry.id   a8c6855792c4debe9f4a51e35174bcf6
#
_cell.length_a   1.000
_cell.length_b   1.000
_cell.length_c   1.000
_cell.angle_alpha   90.00
_cell.angle_beta   90.00
_cell.angle_gamma   90.00
#
_symmetry.space_group_name_H-M   'P 1'
#
loop_
_entity.id
_entity.type
_entity.pdbx_description
1 polymer ?
#
loop_
_entity_poly.entity_id
_entity_poly.type
_entity_poly.pdbx_seq_one_letter_code
_entity_poly.pdbx_strand_id
1 'polypeptide(L)' 'MKPISELGYEEARDELIEVVQQLEQGGLDLDTSLRLWERGEELAKRCEERLAGARKRVEHALASKDQDDS' A
#
# COMPACT_ATOMS: atom_id res chain seq x y z
N MET A 1 -9.48 11.98 2.96
CA MET A 1 -9.28 10.70 2.27
C MET A 1 -10.63 10.07 2.01
N LYS A 2 -10.88 9.67 0.78
CA LYS A 2 -12.17 9.09 0.43
C LYS A 2 -12.30 7.68 0.96
N PRO A 3 -13.51 7.24 1.31
CA PRO A 3 -13.72 5.83 1.62
C PRO A 3 -13.34 4.95 0.43
N ILE A 4 -12.80 3.79 0.72
CA ILE A 4 -12.38 2.87 -0.33
C ILE A 4 -13.53 2.54 -1.28
N SER A 5 -14.73 2.40 -0.73
CA SER A 5 -15.88 2.01 -1.54
C SER A 5 -16.27 3.06 -2.58
N GLU A 6 -15.80 4.30 -2.40
CA GLU A 6 -16.09 5.38 -3.35
C GLU A 6 -15.01 5.57 -4.39
N LEU A 7 -13.92 4.82 -4.30
CA LEU A 7 -12.82 4.99 -5.23
C LEU A 7 -13.04 4.16 -6.49
N GLY A 8 -12.79 4.77 -7.64
CA GLY A 8 -12.67 4.01 -8.86
C GLY A 8 -11.34 3.29 -8.92
N TYR A 9 -11.17 2.44 -9.91
CA TYR A 9 -9.95 1.66 -10.03
C TYR A 9 -8.71 2.55 -10.13
N GLU A 10 -8.78 3.56 -10.98
CA GLU A 10 -7.60 4.41 -11.19
C GLU A 10 -7.24 5.19 -9.94
N GLU A 11 -8.26 5.69 -9.24
CA GLU A 11 -8.00 6.43 -8.02
C GLU A 11 -7.40 5.51 -6.96
N ALA A 12 -7.95 4.31 -6.83
CA ALA A 12 -7.42 3.36 -5.85
C ALA A 12 -5.99 2.98 -6.19
N ARG A 13 -5.70 2.78 -7.46
CA ARG A 13 -4.36 2.44 -7.89
C ARG A 13 -3.38 3.56 -7.58
N ASP A 14 -3.77 4.81 -7.88
CA ASP A 14 -2.89 5.93 -7.62
C ASP A 14 -2.59 6.08 -6.14
N GLU A 15 -3.60 5.94 -5.32
CA GLU A 15 -3.39 6.04 -3.89
C GLU A 15 -2.53 4.88 -3.39
N LEU A 16 -2.73 3.69 -3.92
CA LEU A 16 -1.92 2.55 -3.53
C LEU A 16 -0.44 2.78 -3.85
N ILE A 17 -0.17 3.36 -5.02
CA ILE A 17 1.21 3.67 -5.38
C ILE A 17 1.82 4.63 -4.37
N GLU A 18 1.06 5.65 -3.97
CA GLU A 18 1.57 6.59 -2.97
C GLU A 18 1.85 5.91 -1.63
N VAL A 19 0.93 5.04 -1.21
CA VAL A 19 1.11 4.32 0.05
C VAL A 19 2.37 3.46 0.00
N VAL A 20 2.55 2.74 -1.10
CA VAL A 20 3.73 1.90 -1.25
C VAL A 20 5.00 2.73 -1.23
N GLN A 21 4.99 3.87 -1.92
CA GLN A 21 6.17 4.74 -1.93
C GLN A 21 6.51 5.24 -0.54
N GLN A 22 5.50 5.64 0.24
CA GLN A 22 5.75 6.10 1.59
C GLN A 22 6.31 5.00 2.48
N LEU A 23 5.79 3.80 2.33
CA LEU A 23 6.31 2.66 3.08
C LEU A 23 7.74 2.33 2.69
N GLU A 24 8.05 2.43 1.41
CA GLU A 24 9.41 2.15 0.92
C GLU A 24 10.41 3.18 1.38
N GLN A 25 10.00 4.43 1.48
CA GLN A 25 10.89 5.48 1.95
C GLN A 25 11.28 5.28 3.40
N GLY A 26 10.38 4.77 4.19
CA GLY A 26 10.68 4.57 5.60
C GLY A 26 10.66 5.86 6.39
N GLY A 27 11.25 5.81 7.57
CA GLY A 27 11.30 6.98 8.43
C GLY A 27 10.01 7.30 9.15
N LEU A 28 9.04 6.39 9.08
CA LEU A 28 7.74 6.58 9.71
C LEU A 28 7.73 5.89 11.08
N ASP A 29 6.97 6.46 12.00
CA ASP A 29 6.77 5.78 13.27
C ASP A 29 5.86 4.57 13.06
N LEU A 30 5.80 3.72 14.06
CA LEU A 30 5.10 2.45 13.94
C LEU A 30 3.61 2.66 13.66
N ASP A 31 2.99 3.58 14.39
CA ASP A 31 1.55 3.83 14.21
C ASP A 31 1.24 4.26 12.79
N THR A 32 2.03 5.18 12.26
CA THR A 32 1.82 5.66 10.90
C THR A 32 2.04 4.55 9.88
N SER A 33 3.08 3.74 10.10
CA SER A 33 3.35 2.63 9.20
C SER A 33 2.20 1.64 9.18
N LEU A 34 1.64 1.33 10.35
CA LEU A 34 0.52 0.40 10.42
C LEU A 34 -0.71 0.95 9.72
N ARG A 35 -0.98 2.24 9.90
CA ARG A 35 -2.12 2.85 9.23
C ARG A 35 -1.96 2.82 7.73
N LEU A 36 -0.77 3.14 7.24
CA LEU A 36 -0.50 3.09 5.82
C LEU A 36 -0.63 1.66 5.29
N TRP A 37 -0.13 0.70 6.05
CA TRP A 37 -0.23 -0.69 5.65
C TRP A 37 -1.69 -1.13 5.55
N GLU A 38 -2.50 -0.77 6.54
CA GLU A 38 -3.92 -1.13 6.52
C GLU A 38 -4.61 -0.48 5.34
N ARG A 39 -4.32 0.79 5.09
CA ARG A 39 -4.90 1.47 3.94
C ARG A 39 -4.48 0.81 2.65
N GLY A 40 -3.19 0.46 2.55
CA GLY A 40 -2.67 -0.21 1.37
C GLY A 40 -3.34 -1.55 1.13
N GLU A 41 -3.60 -2.30 2.20
CA GLU A 41 -4.28 -3.58 2.07
C GLU A 41 -5.68 -3.41 1.49
N GLU A 42 -6.40 -2.41 1.98
CA GLU A 42 -7.74 -2.15 1.47
C GLU A 42 -7.72 -1.68 0.02
N LEU A 43 -6.76 -0.82 -0.30
CA LEU A 43 -6.60 -0.36 -1.68
C LEU A 43 -6.21 -1.51 -2.61
N ALA A 44 -5.31 -2.36 -2.16
CA ALA A 44 -4.90 -3.51 -2.95
C ALA A 44 -6.07 -4.46 -3.20
N LYS A 45 -6.89 -4.64 -2.18
CA LYS A 45 -8.06 -5.47 -2.31
C LYS A 45 -9.01 -4.91 -3.36
N ARG A 46 -9.16 -3.59 -3.37
CA ARG A 46 -10.01 -2.93 -4.35
C ARG A 46 -9.47 -3.09 -5.75
N CYS A 47 -8.15 -3.07 -5.89
CA CYS A 47 -7.50 -3.16 -7.20
C CYS A 47 -7.33 -4.59 -7.69
N GLU A 48 -7.38 -5.54 -6.79
CA GLU A 48 -7.00 -6.93 -7.08
C GLU A 48 -7.85 -7.53 -8.21
N GLU A 49 -9.09 -7.09 -8.32
CA GLU A 49 -9.97 -7.61 -9.34
C GLU A 49 -9.46 -7.27 -10.74
N ARG A 50 -8.70 -6.19 -10.85
CA ARG A 50 -8.23 -5.71 -12.14
C ARG A 50 -6.73 -5.77 -12.28
N LEU A 51 -6.01 -5.74 -11.15
CA LEU A 51 -4.56 -5.73 -11.19
C LEU A 51 -4.04 -6.83 -10.28
N ALA A 52 -3.80 -7.97 -10.87
CA ALA A 52 -3.27 -9.11 -10.13
C ALA A 52 -1.92 -8.73 -9.51
N GLY A 53 -1.75 -9.04 -8.24
CA GLY A 53 -0.50 -8.79 -7.57
C GLY A 53 -0.41 -7.46 -6.86
N ALA A 54 -1.48 -6.65 -6.88
CA ALA A 54 -1.44 -5.36 -6.19
C ALA A 54 -1.12 -5.52 -4.72
N ARG A 55 -1.72 -6.53 -4.08
CA ARG A 55 -1.47 -6.78 -2.66
C ARG A 55 -0.01 -7.16 -2.42
N LYS A 56 0.57 -7.91 -3.34
CA LYS A 56 1.96 -8.31 -3.21
C LYS A 56 2.91 -7.12 -3.21
N ARG A 57 2.56 -6.06 -3.92
CA ARG A 57 3.41 -4.88 -3.93
C ARG A 57 3.49 -4.24 -2.55
N VAL A 58 2.36 -4.18 -1.84
CA VAL A 58 2.35 -3.63 -0.49
C VAL A 58 3.18 -4.51 0.42
N GLU A 59 2.97 -5.81 0.35
CA GLU A 59 3.70 -6.74 1.19
C GLU A 59 5.19 -6.71 0.89
N HIS A 60 5.53 -6.58 -0.38
CA HIS A 60 6.92 -6.52 -0.78
C HIS A 60 7.61 -5.26 -0.26
N ALA A 61 6.92 -4.13 -0.29
CA ALA A 61 7.49 -2.90 0.23
C ALA A 61 7.83 -3.01 1.71
N LEU A 62 6.94 -3.66 2.47
CA LEU A 62 7.21 -3.86 3.89
C LEU A 62 8.36 -4.85 4.11
N ALA A 63 8.37 -5.92 3.33
CA ALA A 63 9.42 -6.93 3.47
C ALA A 63 10.77 -6.37 3.09
N SER A 64 10.82 -5.50 2.10
CA SER A 64 12.08 -4.91 1.67
C SER A 64 12.76 -4.14 2.78
N LYS A 65 11.98 -3.49 3.63
CA LYS A 65 12.56 -2.73 4.73
C LYS A 65 13.24 -3.65 5.73
N ASP A 66 12.69 -4.83 5.92
CA ASP A 66 13.28 -5.79 6.85
C ASP A 66 14.50 -6.48 6.27
N GLN A 67 14.64 -6.49 4.97
CA GLN A 67 15.68 -7.24 4.30
C GLN A 67 16.77 -6.37 3.70
N ASP A 68 16.72 -5.08 3.92
CA ASP A 68 17.65 -4.21 3.23
C ASP A 68 19.08 -4.38 3.68
N ASP A 69 19.30 -5.01 4.80
CA ASP A 69 20.64 -5.23 5.31
C ASP A 69 21.30 -6.49 4.76
N SER A 70 20.54 -7.27 4.05
CA SER A 70 21.07 -8.53 3.54
C SER A 70 21.77 -8.41 2.21
#